data_2b5c5f804cd99a542db0245fb3ecb58a
#
_entry.id   2b5c5f804cd99a542db0245fb3ecb58a
#
_cell.length_a   1.000
_cell.length_b   1.000
_cell.length_c   1.000
_cell.angle_alpha   90.00
_cell.angle_beta   90.00
_cell.angle_gamma   90.00
#
_symmetry.space_group_name_H-M   'P 1'
#
loop_
_entity.id
_entity.type
_entity.pdbx_description
1 polymer ?
#
loop_
_entity_poly.entity_id
_entity_poly.type
_entity_poly.pdbx_seq_one_letter_code
_entity_poly.pdbx_strand_id
1 'polypeptide(L)'
;LVPVSKKSASVYKSVVILYKSIFRAAMESRIIDHNPTIYLTTKGGGVPQEDRQALTDEQAERLLDAIRDLPPYVFVMIGLYAGLRREEILALQWDSVYLDTDTPYLTVRRAWHTEHNRPVISDELKTKAAERNIPLPVCLAECLKEAKETSTSEYVVSNRDGEPLSYTQFKRLWQYIVTRTVK
;
A
#
# COMPACT_ATOMS: atom_id res chain seq x y z
N LEU A 1 25.89 -10.89 12.67
CA LEU A 1 25.41 -10.16 11.48
C LEU A 1 25.15 -11.15 10.35
N VAL A 2 23.93 -11.20 9.82
CA VAL A 2 23.61 -12.05 8.66
C VAL A 2 24.22 -11.41 7.41
N PRO A 3 25.04 -12.16 6.62
CA PRO A 3 25.62 -11.64 5.39
C PRO A 3 24.54 -11.11 4.45
N VAL A 4 24.84 -10.01 3.75
CA VAL A 4 23.88 -9.37 2.82
C VAL A 4 23.46 -10.32 1.69
N SER A 5 24.33 -11.24 1.30
CA SER A 5 24.03 -12.30 0.32
C SER A 5 22.91 -13.27 0.75
N LYS A 6 22.64 -13.38 2.06
CA LYS A 6 21.54 -14.19 2.62
C LYS A 6 20.24 -13.40 2.81
N LYS A 7 20.22 -12.12 2.45
CA LYS A 7 19.00 -11.28 2.42
C LYS A 7 18.30 -11.43 1.08
N SER A 8 17.07 -10.90 0.97
CA SER A 8 16.35 -10.91 -0.30
C SER A 8 17.13 -10.19 -1.42
N ALA A 9 16.93 -10.60 -2.65
CA ALA A 9 17.59 -9.98 -3.81
C ALA A 9 17.35 -8.46 -3.89
N SER A 10 16.17 -7.99 -3.46
CA SER A 10 15.86 -6.55 -3.39
C SER A 10 16.74 -5.82 -2.37
N VAL A 11 16.91 -6.39 -1.17
CA VAL A 11 17.78 -5.82 -0.14
C VAL A 11 19.23 -5.83 -0.59
N TYR A 12 19.70 -6.94 -1.18
CA TYR A 12 21.05 -7.03 -1.74
C TYR A 12 21.30 -5.93 -2.77
N LYS A 13 20.37 -5.78 -3.74
CA LYS A 13 20.44 -4.73 -4.77
C LYS A 13 20.52 -3.33 -4.17
N SER A 14 19.67 -3.02 -3.20
CA SER A 14 19.63 -1.72 -2.53
C SER A 14 20.95 -1.41 -1.81
N VAL A 15 21.51 -2.39 -1.11
CA VAL A 15 22.79 -2.26 -0.41
C VAL A 15 23.91 -2.01 -1.41
N VAL A 16 24.00 -2.76 -2.49
CA VAL A 16 25.04 -2.56 -3.52
C VAL A 16 24.94 -1.16 -4.16
N ILE A 17 23.72 -0.71 -4.46
CA ILE A 17 23.50 0.66 -4.99
C ILE A 17 23.97 1.72 -3.99
N LEU A 18 23.63 1.56 -2.71
CA LEU A 18 24.06 2.47 -1.66
C LEU A 18 25.60 2.54 -1.55
N TYR A 19 26.28 1.39 -1.52
CA TYR A 19 27.75 1.36 -1.50
C TYR A 19 28.34 2.07 -2.71
N LYS A 20 27.84 1.78 -3.91
CA LYS A 20 28.30 2.46 -5.13
C LYS A 20 28.12 3.97 -5.06
N SER A 21 27.01 4.45 -4.51
CA SER A 21 26.75 5.87 -4.35
C SER A 21 27.69 6.54 -3.35
N ILE A 22 27.92 5.90 -2.20
CA ILE A 22 28.86 6.41 -1.18
C ILE A 22 30.29 6.52 -1.74
N PHE A 23 30.80 5.45 -2.36
CA PHE A 23 32.16 5.47 -2.90
C PHE A 23 32.31 6.40 -4.12
N ARG A 24 31.25 6.59 -4.90
CA ARG A 24 31.25 7.63 -5.94
C ARG A 24 31.38 9.02 -5.35
N ALA A 25 30.56 9.35 -4.33
CA ALA A 25 30.64 10.64 -3.66
C ALA A 25 32.02 10.89 -3.01
N ALA A 26 32.63 9.85 -2.43
CA ALA A 26 33.97 9.93 -1.87
C ALA A 26 35.05 10.19 -2.93
N MET A 27 34.91 9.64 -4.15
CA MET A 27 35.78 9.96 -5.30
C MET A 27 35.59 11.40 -5.75
N GLU A 28 34.34 11.85 -5.93
CA GLU A 28 33.99 13.22 -6.36
C GLU A 28 34.54 14.25 -5.35
N SER A 29 34.48 13.93 -4.07
CA SER A 29 35.02 14.75 -2.96
C SER A 29 36.54 14.59 -2.76
N ARG A 30 37.23 13.81 -3.60
CA ARG A 30 38.68 13.52 -3.50
C ARG A 30 39.14 12.98 -2.15
N ILE A 31 38.25 12.22 -1.46
CA ILE A 31 38.56 11.52 -0.20
C ILE A 31 39.31 10.24 -0.48
N ILE A 32 39.07 9.62 -1.63
CA ILE A 32 39.72 8.40 -2.12
C ILE A 32 40.15 8.59 -3.57
N ASP A 33 41.26 7.92 -3.96
CA ASP A 33 41.81 8.02 -5.31
C ASP A 33 41.27 6.96 -6.26
N HIS A 34 40.66 5.88 -5.74
CA HIS A 34 40.04 4.84 -6.56
C HIS A 34 38.75 4.35 -5.93
N ASN A 35 37.83 3.90 -6.77
CA ASN A 35 36.54 3.37 -6.31
C ASN A 35 36.60 1.83 -6.17
N PRO A 36 36.58 1.28 -4.95
CA PRO A 36 36.66 -0.17 -4.74
C PRO A 36 35.39 -0.92 -5.17
N THR A 37 34.31 -0.20 -5.52
CA THR A 37 33.01 -0.80 -5.86
C THR A 37 32.78 -0.94 -7.37
N ILE A 38 33.78 -0.66 -8.21
CA ILE A 38 33.65 -0.73 -9.68
C ILE A 38 33.12 -2.08 -10.14
N TYR A 39 33.64 -3.17 -9.58
CA TYR A 39 33.27 -4.53 -9.95
C TYR A 39 32.09 -5.10 -9.18
N LEU A 40 31.51 -4.36 -8.23
CA LEU A 40 30.30 -4.84 -7.57
C LEU A 40 29.12 -4.89 -8.56
N THR A 41 28.45 -6.03 -8.60
CA THR A 41 27.26 -6.22 -9.45
C THR A 41 26.00 -6.35 -8.59
N THR A 42 24.90 -5.87 -9.11
CA THR A 42 23.56 -6.11 -8.53
C THR A 42 22.93 -7.40 -9.04
N LYS A 43 23.56 -8.06 -10.03
CA LYS A 43 23.04 -9.30 -10.62
C LYS A 43 23.45 -10.52 -9.81
N GLY A 44 22.52 -11.44 -9.64
CA GLY A 44 22.80 -12.77 -9.05
C GLY A 44 23.09 -12.78 -7.54
N GLY A 45 22.87 -11.66 -6.83
CA GLY A 45 23.07 -11.59 -5.38
C GLY A 45 21.75 -11.55 -4.60
N GLY A 46 21.80 -12.13 -3.39
CA GLY A 46 20.63 -12.25 -2.51
C GLY A 46 19.75 -13.46 -2.85
N VAL A 47 18.83 -13.75 -1.96
CA VAL A 47 17.85 -14.83 -2.15
C VAL A 47 16.75 -14.32 -3.05
N PRO A 48 16.42 -15.02 -4.16
CA PRO A 48 15.29 -14.66 -5.00
C PRO A 48 14.00 -14.62 -4.19
N GLN A 49 13.14 -13.67 -4.50
CA GLN A 49 11.82 -13.63 -3.92
C GLN A 49 10.95 -14.62 -4.68
N GLU A 50 10.16 -15.41 -3.96
CA GLU A 50 9.13 -16.25 -4.59
C GLU A 50 8.14 -15.37 -5.36
N ASP A 51 7.70 -15.83 -6.53
CA ASP A 51 6.70 -15.15 -7.32
C ASP A 51 5.39 -15.10 -6.53
N ARG A 52 4.95 -13.88 -6.25
CA ARG A 52 3.65 -13.65 -5.60
C ARG A 52 2.57 -13.86 -6.65
N GLN A 53 1.74 -14.84 -6.43
CA GLN A 53 0.57 -15.05 -7.26
C GLN A 53 -0.56 -14.11 -6.83
N ALA A 54 -1.30 -13.59 -7.80
CA ALA A 54 -2.56 -12.91 -7.55
C ALA A 54 -3.60 -13.95 -7.08
N LEU A 55 -4.61 -13.48 -6.34
CA LEU A 55 -5.77 -14.32 -6.02
C LEU A 55 -6.49 -14.71 -7.30
N THR A 56 -6.98 -15.96 -7.37
CA THR A 56 -7.95 -16.34 -8.38
C THR A 56 -9.31 -15.74 -8.05
N ASP A 57 -10.22 -15.68 -9.01
CA ASP A 57 -11.58 -15.14 -8.79
C ASP A 57 -12.29 -15.89 -7.67
N GLU A 58 -12.20 -17.24 -7.65
CA GLU A 58 -12.77 -18.09 -6.59
C GLU A 58 -12.16 -17.77 -5.20
N GLN A 59 -10.85 -17.51 -5.15
CA GLN A 59 -10.19 -17.13 -3.89
C GLN A 59 -10.62 -15.76 -3.42
N ALA A 60 -10.81 -14.81 -4.35
CA ALA A 60 -11.31 -13.47 -4.05
C ALA A 60 -12.75 -13.51 -3.53
N GLU A 61 -13.64 -14.29 -4.15
CA GLU A 61 -15.01 -14.50 -3.69
C GLU A 61 -15.06 -15.11 -2.28
N ARG A 62 -14.31 -16.18 -2.05
CA ARG A 62 -14.23 -16.83 -0.71
C ARG A 62 -13.69 -15.86 0.35
N LEU A 63 -12.72 -15.03 0.00
CA LEU A 63 -12.20 -14.01 0.90
C LEU A 63 -13.30 -13.02 1.27
N LEU A 64 -14.00 -12.48 0.27
CA LEU A 64 -15.06 -11.49 0.48
C LEU A 64 -16.21 -12.06 1.32
N ASP A 65 -16.62 -13.28 1.06
CA ASP A 65 -17.65 -13.96 1.86
C ASP A 65 -17.23 -14.18 3.31
N ALA A 66 -15.96 -14.56 3.53
CA ALA A 66 -15.43 -14.78 4.87
C ALA A 66 -15.31 -13.51 5.73
N ILE A 67 -15.27 -12.34 5.11
CA ILE A 67 -15.08 -11.04 5.78
C ILE A 67 -16.25 -10.07 5.60
N ARG A 68 -17.35 -10.49 4.97
CA ARG A 68 -18.50 -9.62 4.59
C ARG A 68 -18.98 -8.72 5.72
N ASP A 69 -19.14 -9.29 6.92
CA ASP A 69 -19.64 -8.60 8.10
C ASP A 69 -18.51 -8.07 9.01
N LEU A 70 -17.30 -8.00 8.51
CA LEU A 70 -16.13 -7.60 9.30
C LEU A 70 -15.60 -6.22 8.86
N PRO A 71 -14.96 -5.46 9.76
CA PRO A 71 -14.41 -4.15 9.47
C PRO A 71 -13.50 -4.05 8.23
N PRO A 72 -12.71 -5.10 7.86
CA PRO A 72 -11.87 -5.02 6.68
C PRO A 72 -12.59 -5.14 5.33
N TYR A 73 -13.91 -5.45 5.30
CA TYR A 73 -14.63 -5.71 4.04
C TYR A 73 -14.50 -4.57 3.03
N VAL A 74 -14.84 -3.34 3.42
CA VAL A 74 -14.76 -2.16 2.55
C VAL A 74 -13.32 -1.92 2.06
N PHE A 75 -12.33 -2.08 2.95
CA PHE A 75 -10.91 -1.95 2.59
C PHE A 75 -10.51 -2.95 1.50
N VAL A 76 -10.93 -4.21 1.62
CA VAL A 76 -10.63 -5.27 0.64
C VAL A 76 -11.37 -5.04 -0.67
N MET A 77 -12.65 -4.65 -0.63
CA MET A 77 -13.45 -4.30 -1.81
C MET A 77 -12.78 -3.20 -2.65
N ILE A 78 -12.33 -2.13 -2.00
CA ILE A 78 -11.61 -1.04 -2.70
C ILE A 78 -10.29 -1.57 -3.29
N GLY A 79 -9.54 -2.38 -2.55
CA GLY A 79 -8.28 -2.96 -3.02
C GLY A 79 -8.45 -3.85 -4.25
N LEU A 80 -9.48 -4.71 -4.26
CA LEU A 80 -9.75 -5.66 -5.33
C LEU A 80 -10.32 -4.97 -6.58
N TYR A 81 -11.32 -4.10 -6.42
CA TYR A 81 -12.09 -3.58 -7.55
C TYR A 81 -11.63 -2.22 -8.05
N ALA A 82 -11.00 -1.39 -7.22
CA ALA A 82 -10.43 -0.11 -7.64
C ALA A 82 -8.90 -0.12 -7.75
N GLY A 83 -8.23 -1.17 -7.27
CA GLY A 83 -6.78 -1.33 -7.39
C GLY A 83 -5.98 -0.24 -6.66
N LEU A 84 -6.53 0.36 -5.61
CA LEU A 84 -5.83 1.38 -4.82
C LEU A 84 -4.69 0.76 -4.02
N ARG A 85 -3.62 1.55 -3.85
CA ARG A 85 -2.57 1.20 -2.90
C ARG A 85 -3.09 1.31 -1.46
N ARG A 86 -2.51 0.53 -0.56
CA ARG A 86 -2.87 0.56 0.86
C ARG A 86 -2.93 1.98 1.43
N GLU A 87 -1.92 2.78 1.15
CA GLU A 87 -1.79 4.15 1.62
C GLU A 87 -2.88 5.07 1.04
N GLU A 88 -3.31 4.80 -0.19
CA GLU A 88 -4.40 5.51 -0.86
C GLU A 88 -5.76 5.15 -0.25
N ILE A 89 -5.99 3.86 0.06
CA ILE A 89 -7.24 3.41 0.71
C ILE A 89 -7.37 4.00 2.12
N LEU A 90 -6.29 3.98 2.90
CA LEU A 90 -6.29 4.50 4.29
C LEU A 90 -6.42 6.01 4.38
N ALA A 91 -6.13 6.73 3.28
CA ALA A 91 -6.31 8.18 3.16
C ALA A 91 -7.61 8.57 2.46
N LEU A 92 -8.41 7.60 1.98
CA LEU A 92 -9.60 7.90 1.19
C LEU A 92 -10.69 8.52 2.08
N GLN A 93 -11.16 9.68 1.68
CA GLN A 93 -12.25 10.41 2.32
C GLN A 93 -13.49 10.41 1.42
N TRP A 94 -14.66 10.55 2.02
CA TRP A 94 -15.94 10.58 1.30
C TRP A 94 -16.10 11.76 0.34
N ASP A 95 -15.33 12.83 0.53
CA ASP A 95 -15.29 13.99 -0.40
C ASP A 95 -14.67 13.65 -1.76
N SER A 96 -13.98 12.54 -1.82
CA SER A 96 -13.29 12.02 -3.02
C SER A 96 -14.04 10.84 -3.66
N VAL A 97 -15.24 10.50 -3.17
CA VAL A 97 -16.07 9.39 -3.66
C VAL A 97 -17.40 9.92 -4.20
N TYR A 98 -17.59 9.80 -5.49
CA TYR A 98 -18.71 10.34 -6.24
C TYR A 98 -19.66 9.21 -6.66
N LEU A 99 -20.70 8.97 -5.87
CA LEU A 99 -21.63 7.84 -6.04
C LEU A 99 -22.91 8.23 -6.79
N ASP A 100 -23.29 9.52 -6.73
CA ASP A 100 -24.55 10.03 -7.28
C ASP A 100 -24.35 10.64 -8.69
N THR A 101 -23.64 9.89 -9.54
CA THR A 101 -23.36 10.25 -10.93
C THR A 101 -23.71 9.08 -11.85
N ASP A 102 -23.92 9.36 -13.15
CA ASP A 102 -24.22 8.32 -14.15
C ASP A 102 -23.14 7.26 -14.22
N THR A 103 -21.89 7.64 -13.96
CA THR A 103 -20.74 6.75 -13.87
C THR A 103 -20.04 7.02 -12.53
N PRO A 104 -20.35 6.26 -11.47
CA PRO A 104 -19.70 6.43 -10.18
C PRO A 104 -18.19 6.29 -10.28
N TYR A 105 -17.46 7.15 -9.58
CA TYR A 105 -16.00 7.13 -9.57
C TYR A 105 -15.45 7.63 -8.23
N LEU A 106 -14.17 7.35 -7.98
CA LEU A 106 -13.41 7.97 -6.90
C LEU A 106 -12.17 8.67 -7.46
N THR A 107 -11.70 9.67 -6.72
CA THR A 107 -10.46 10.39 -7.04
C THR A 107 -9.40 10.08 -6.00
N VAL A 108 -8.25 9.61 -6.44
CA VAL A 108 -7.08 9.46 -5.57
C VAL A 108 -6.38 10.81 -5.46
N ARG A 109 -6.41 11.43 -4.27
CA ARG A 109 -5.81 12.74 -4.01
C ARG A 109 -4.84 12.72 -2.85
N ARG A 110 -5.00 11.78 -1.93
CA ARG A 110 -4.32 11.75 -0.64
C ARG A 110 -3.56 10.44 -0.44
N ALA A 111 -2.55 10.48 0.38
CA ALA A 111 -1.83 9.30 0.81
C ALA A 111 -1.62 9.30 2.33
N TRP A 112 -1.83 8.14 2.92
CA TRP A 112 -1.59 7.88 4.34
C TRP A 112 -0.13 7.50 4.56
N HIS A 113 0.48 8.01 5.60
CA HIS A 113 1.77 7.56 6.12
C HIS A 113 1.80 7.66 7.65
N THR A 114 2.88 7.22 8.26
CA THR A 114 3.03 7.31 9.72
C THR A 114 4.24 8.14 10.08
N GLU A 115 4.05 9.06 11.03
CA GLU A 115 5.11 9.77 11.72
C GLU A 115 5.01 9.47 13.21
N HIS A 116 6.08 8.95 13.79
CA HIS A 116 6.11 8.56 15.21
C HIS A 116 4.91 7.69 15.64
N ASN A 117 4.53 6.74 14.79
CA ASN A 117 3.37 5.83 14.95
C ASN A 117 1.99 6.55 14.94
N ARG A 118 1.93 7.82 14.54
CA ARG A 118 0.67 8.53 14.32
C ARG A 118 0.33 8.54 12.84
N PRO A 119 -0.94 8.38 12.47
CA PRO A 119 -1.36 8.52 11.08
C PRO A 119 -1.24 9.97 10.64
N VAL A 120 -0.69 10.18 9.47
CA VAL A 120 -0.61 11.47 8.80
C VAL A 120 -1.19 11.31 7.39
N ILE A 121 -2.11 12.19 7.04
CA ILE A 121 -2.69 12.25 5.71
C ILE A 121 -2.02 13.40 4.96
N SER A 122 -1.43 13.09 3.82
CA SER A 122 -0.80 14.08 2.94
C SER A 122 -1.66 14.31 1.72
N ASP A 123 -1.95 15.55 1.41
CA ASP A 123 -2.57 15.99 0.16
C ASP A 123 -1.53 16.07 -0.98
N GLU A 124 -0.22 16.00 -0.66
CA GLU A 124 0.84 15.95 -1.64
C GLU A 124 1.14 14.50 -2.03
N LEU A 125 0.67 14.10 -3.20
CA LEU A 125 1.11 12.87 -3.84
C LEU A 125 2.52 13.07 -4.42
N LYS A 126 3.35 12.02 -4.40
CA LYS A 126 4.75 12.05 -4.90
C LYS A 126 4.91 12.60 -6.32
N THR A 127 3.86 12.57 -7.13
CA THR A 127 3.83 13.09 -8.50
C THR A 127 2.42 13.55 -8.83
N LYS A 128 2.27 14.59 -9.67
CA LYS A 128 0.98 15.00 -10.24
C LYS A 128 0.24 13.88 -10.98
N ALA A 129 0.98 12.94 -11.57
CA ALA A 129 0.41 11.78 -12.25
C ALA A 129 -0.20 10.74 -11.28
N ALA A 130 0.00 10.88 -9.97
CA ALA A 130 -0.63 10.00 -8.98
C ALA A 130 -2.09 10.40 -8.69
N GLU A 131 -2.48 11.65 -8.92
CA GLU A 131 -3.87 12.07 -8.89
C GLU A 131 -4.61 11.50 -10.10
N ARG A 132 -5.66 10.74 -9.84
CA ARG A 132 -6.40 10.05 -10.90
C ARG A 132 -7.83 9.73 -10.47
N ASN A 133 -8.73 9.71 -11.46
CA ASN A 133 -10.08 9.22 -11.29
C ASN A 133 -10.15 7.74 -11.65
N ILE A 134 -10.85 6.97 -10.84
CA ILE A 134 -11.05 5.54 -11.04
C ILE A 134 -12.55 5.27 -11.10
N PRO A 135 -13.08 4.79 -12.23
CA PRO A 135 -14.49 4.41 -12.33
C PRO A 135 -14.75 3.22 -11.40
N LEU A 136 -15.92 3.20 -10.78
CA LEU A 136 -16.32 2.16 -9.85
C LEU A 136 -17.23 1.14 -10.54
N PRO A 137 -16.92 -0.16 -10.48
CA PRO A 137 -17.88 -1.18 -10.87
C PRO A 137 -19.07 -1.17 -9.92
N VAL A 138 -20.23 -1.63 -10.42
CA VAL A 138 -21.52 -1.57 -9.69
C VAL A 138 -21.42 -2.16 -8.28
N CYS A 139 -20.81 -3.33 -8.13
CA CYS A 139 -20.66 -3.99 -6.84
C CYS A 139 -19.87 -3.16 -5.80
N LEU A 140 -18.84 -2.41 -6.24
CA LEU A 140 -18.09 -1.54 -5.35
C LEU A 140 -18.87 -0.26 -5.04
N ALA A 141 -19.58 0.31 -6.02
CA ALA A 141 -20.40 1.50 -5.82
C ALA A 141 -21.51 1.23 -4.80
N GLU A 142 -22.20 0.09 -4.90
CA GLU A 142 -23.23 -0.35 -3.94
C GLU A 142 -22.63 -0.55 -2.53
N CYS A 143 -21.52 -1.26 -2.42
CA CYS A 143 -20.81 -1.44 -1.15
C CYS A 143 -20.43 -0.10 -0.50
N LEU A 144 -19.95 0.86 -1.29
CA LEU A 144 -19.59 2.19 -0.77
C LEU A 144 -20.82 3.03 -0.40
N LYS A 145 -21.97 2.88 -1.08
CA LYS A 145 -23.24 3.52 -0.68
C LYS A 145 -23.68 3.02 0.70
N GLU A 146 -23.75 1.71 0.89
CA GLU A 146 -24.10 1.09 2.18
C GLU A 146 -23.15 1.53 3.31
N ALA A 147 -21.84 1.53 3.02
CA ALA A 147 -20.84 1.97 3.99
C ALA A 147 -20.99 3.46 4.35
N LYS A 148 -21.35 4.32 3.39
CA LYS A 148 -21.56 5.75 3.60
C LYS A 148 -22.77 6.04 4.48
N GLU A 149 -23.87 5.30 4.32
CA GLU A 149 -25.09 5.47 5.12
C GLU A 149 -24.86 5.25 6.61
N THR A 150 -23.93 4.37 6.95
CA THR A 150 -23.60 4.05 8.36
C THR A 150 -22.37 4.78 8.88
N SER A 151 -21.64 5.48 8.03
CA SER A 151 -20.40 6.16 8.41
C SER A 151 -20.67 7.47 9.13
N THR A 152 -19.99 7.67 10.25
CA THR A 152 -19.94 8.96 10.97
C THR A 152 -18.59 9.66 10.80
N SER A 153 -17.68 9.07 10.03
CA SER A 153 -16.32 9.54 9.78
C SER A 153 -16.24 10.25 8.43
N GLU A 154 -15.30 11.18 8.27
CA GLU A 154 -14.92 11.70 6.96
C GLU A 154 -14.12 10.69 6.13
N TYR A 155 -13.50 9.69 6.78
CA TYR A 155 -12.72 8.64 6.13
C TYR A 155 -13.59 7.44 5.77
N VAL A 156 -13.36 6.86 4.59
CA VAL A 156 -14.03 5.63 4.14
C VAL A 156 -13.63 4.44 5.02
N VAL A 157 -12.36 4.41 5.44
CA VAL A 157 -11.83 3.40 6.36
C VAL A 157 -11.27 4.11 7.59
N SER A 158 -11.96 4.02 8.70
CA SER A 158 -11.63 4.72 9.95
C SER A 158 -11.56 3.78 11.15
N ASN A 159 -11.07 4.27 12.26
CA ASN A 159 -11.19 3.63 13.57
C ASN A 159 -12.58 3.91 14.19
N ARG A 160 -12.81 3.43 15.41
CA ARG A 160 -14.10 3.62 16.11
C ARG A 160 -14.39 5.07 16.48
N ASP A 161 -13.37 5.90 16.53
CA ASP A 161 -13.48 7.33 16.88
C ASP A 161 -13.67 8.20 15.60
N GLY A 162 -13.75 7.58 14.44
CA GLY A 162 -13.89 8.26 13.14
C GLY A 162 -12.56 8.77 12.55
N GLU A 163 -11.43 8.48 13.19
CA GLU A 163 -10.11 8.94 12.81
C GLU A 163 -9.37 7.94 11.88
N PRO A 164 -8.35 8.37 11.15
CA PRO A 164 -7.53 7.48 10.34
C PRO A 164 -6.89 6.36 11.15
N LEU A 165 -6.79 5.17 10.58
CA LEU A 165 -6.14 4.05 11.25
C LEU A 165 -4.65 4.33 11.50
N SER A 166 -4.20 4.11 12.74
CA SER A 166 -2.77 4.00 13.04
C SER A 166 -2.18 2.73 12.41
N TYR A 167 -0.86 2.67 12.28
CA TYR A 167 -0.19 1.48 11.77
C TYR A 167 -0.51 0.21 12.56
N THR A 168 -0.61 0.31 13.87
CA THR A 168 -0.97 -0.83 14.75
C THR A 168 -2.41 -1.28 14.52
N GLN A 169 -3.35 -0.33 14.35
CA GLN A 169 -4.75 -0.64 14.04
C GLN A 169 -4.87 -1.29 12.66
N PHE A 170 -4.16 -0.76 11.66
CA PHE A 170 -4.10 -1.39 10.34
C PHE A 170 -3.54 -2.82 10.39
N LYS A 171 -2.47 -3.07 11.15
CA LYS A 171 -1.93 -4.43 11.34
C LYS A 171 -2.99 -5.39 11.92
N ARG A 172 -3.77 -4.94 12.88
CA ARG A 172 -4.87 -5.75 13.46
C ARG A 172 -5.95 -6.03 12.42
N LEU A 173 -6.35 -5.01 11.65
CA LEU A 173 -7.30 -5.17 10.55
C LEU A 173 -6.79 -6.19 9.52
N TRP A 174 -5.53 -6.09 9.12
CA TRP A 174 -4.91 -7.04 8.20
C TRP A 174 -4.85 -8.46 8.78
N GLN A 175 -4.62 -8.59 10.09
CA GLN A 175 -4.62 -9.89 10.76
C GLN A 175 -5.99 -10.60 10.67
N TYR A 176 -7.10 -9.87 10.70
CA TYR A 176 -8.42 -10.43 10.46
C TYR A 176 -8.53 -11.07 9.07
N ILE A 177 -8.03 -10.40 8.05
CA ILE A 177 -8.03 -10.91 6.67
C ILE A 177 -7.23 -12.22 6.62
N VAL A 178 -5.98 -12.19 7.07
CA VAL A 178 -5.08 -13.35 7.01
C VAL A 178 -5.63 -14.56 7.80
N THR A 179 -6.15 -14.36 9.01
CA THR A 179 -6.67 -15.46 9.84
C THR A 179 -7.96 -16.10 9.31
N ARG A 180 -8.72 -15.38 8.51
CA ARG A 180 -9.97 -15.91 7.90
C ARG A 180 -9.73 -16.58 6.57
N THR A 181 -8.68 -16.21 5.84
CA THR A 181 -8.36 -16.79 4.52
C THR A 181 -7.51 -18.06 4.60
N VAL A 182 -6.81 -18.31 5.71
CA VAL A 182 -5.94 -19.49 5.89
C VAL A 182 -6.68 -20.70 6.48
N LYS A 183 -7.98 -20.60 6.69
CA LYS A 183 -8.85 -21.72 7.06
C LYS A 183 -9.71 -22.14 5.86
#